data_ae18de91e81b57cac7b492be8741877f
#
_entry.id   ae18de91e81b57cac7b492be8741877f
#
_cell.length_a   1.000
_cell.length_b   1.000
_cell.length_c   1.000
_cell.angle_alpha   90.00
_cell.angle_beta   90.00
_cell.angle_gamma   90.00
#
_symmetry.space_group_name_H-M   'P 1'
#
loop_
_entity.id
_entity.type
_entity.pdbx_description
1 polymer ?
#
loop_
_entity_poly.entity_id
_entity_poly.type
_entity_poly.pdbx_seq_one_letter_code
_entity_poly.pdbx_strand_id
1 'polypeptide(L)'
;MVFTPPSYLPQLPEVPDSITIEEFLRNEQYGRYPVAKARNPYTCGITGTTYNAAQVAERIDYMARAISKRLGLNPNEETEWERVVALYSVNTIDYLPFTHAIHRLSGIVTPASAAYSIQELEHQLRTSGAKALFTCPPLLENALKAANAAGIPKDRIFILRTAGFDNPPSYVTIDDLVAEGKSLPPMKPLNWVKGQGARQTAYLCYSSGTSGLPKAVMVSHRNVIANVLQVYLLDSVPRKELGIESQVLLGVLPFSHIYALVLVSTLSQYRGDETIVLPKYNFHELLDAVQRFKIEQLFVVPPMLIQIIGNPQNTAKYNLESVRFVYCGAAPLGPEVVEAVTKMFPKWRIGQGYGMTECSPTVSSTNELDVLFGSSGSLLPGKKAKVIDLEGKEVTEYDTPGELLIQSPAVVLGYLNNEKANAETFVHHEDGRWLRTGDEVVVRKSAQGHEHLVVVDRIKELIKTKGHQVAPAELEAHLLSHPYVSDCAVIPVPDSYAGEVPKAFVTKSVSDCAGKSDKEIEDAIQKHVKDHKAKHKWLNGGIEFIDAIPKSPSGKILRRLLRDKEKKARQAKGAKL
;
A
#
# COMPACT_ATOMS: atom_id res chain seq x y z
N MET A 1 28.14 -4.37 6.30
CA MET A 1 27.95 -2.92 6.66
C MET A 1 26.50 -2.70 7.05
N VAL A 2 26.27 -1.92 8.11
CA VAL A 2 24.92 -1.50 8.51
C VAL A 2 24.68 -0.10 7.96
N PHE A 3 23.68 0.04 7.11
CA PHE A 3 23.21 1.33 6.61
C PHE A 3 22.21 1.96 7.59
N THR A 4 22.30 3.28 7.75
CA THR A 4 21.46 4.05 8.67
C THR A 4 20.85 5.26 7.95
N PRO A 5 19.82 5.89 8.53
CA PRO A 5 19.25 7.12 7.96
C PRO A 5 20.30 8.24 7.83
N PRO A 6 20.14 9.14 6.83
CA PRO A 6 21.00 10.31 6.70
C PRO A 6 21.07 11.13 8.00
N SER A 7 22.27 11.62 8.34
CA SER A 7 22.53 12.32 9.61
C SER A 7 21.80 13.67 9.75
N TYR A 8 21.33 14.27 8.65
CA TYR A 8 20.54 15.51 8.68
C TYR A 8 19.11 15.31 9.16
N LEU A 9 18.61 14.06 9.15
CA LEU A 9 17.26 13.76 9.64
C LEU A 9 17.20 13.77 11.17
N PRO A 10 16.10 14.28 11.75
CA PRO A 10 15.88 14.18 13.18
C PRO A 10 15.89 12.72 13.66
N GLN A 11 16.41 12.50 14.87
CA GLN A 11 16.37 11.17 15.47
C GLN A 11 14.94 10.76 15.82
N LEU A 12 14.63 9.48 15.69
CA LEU A 12 13.35 8.93 16.12
C LEU A 12 13.26 9.03 17.66
N PRO A 13 12.24 9.72 18.21
CA PRO A 13 12.02 9.74 19.65
C PRO A 13 11.62 8.35 20.17
N GLU A 14 11.55 8.20 21.49
CA GLU A 14 10.97 7.01 22.09
C GLU A 14 9.53 6.81 21.56
N VAL A 15 9.29 5.66 20.95
CA VAL A 15 7.98 5.36 20.36
C VAL A 15 7.04 4.90 21.47
N PRO A 16 5.89 5.56 21.69
CA PRO A 16 4.91 5.13 22.66
C PRO A 16 4.51 3.66 22.46
N ASP A 17 4.57 2.88 23.51
CA ASP A 17 4.38 1.43 23.47
C ASP A 17 3.18 0.92 24.32
N SER A 18 2.46 1.85 24.96
CA SER A 18 1.41 1.53 25.94
C SER A 18 0.06 2.19 25.61
N ILE A 19 -0.09 2.70 24.39
CA ILE A 19 -1.27 3.41 23.90
C ILE A 19 -1.75 2.86 22.56
N THR A 20 -3.02 3.14 22.24
CA THR A 20 -3.59 2.83 20.94
C THR A 20 -3.19 3.86 19.87
N ILE A 21 -3.36 3.50 18.59
CA ILE A 21 -3.23 4.45 17.47
C ILE A 21 -4.21 5.61 17.62
N GLU A 22 -5.45 5.34 18.07
CA GLU A 22 -6.46 6.38 18.30
C GLU A 22 -6.01 7.37 19.38
N GLU A 23 -5.51 6.88 20.51
CA GLU A 23 -5.02 7.74 21.58
C GLU A 23 -3.81 8.58 21.13
N PHE A 24 -2.88 7.98 20.37
CA PHE A 24 -1.75 8.68 19.78
C PHE A 24 -2.19 9.84 18.88
N LEU A 25 -3.21 9.63 18.04
CA LEU A 25 -3.71 10.64 17.13
C LEU A 25 -4.60 11.70 17.80
N ARG A 26 -5.25 11.37 18.89
CA ARG A 26 -6.14 12.29 19.61
C ARG A 26 -5.38 13.25 20.52
N ASN A 27 -4.22 12.86 21.04
CA ASN A 27 -3.51 13.57 22.09
C ASN A 27 -2.28 14.32 21.57
N GLU A 28 -2.29 15.65 21.72
CA GLU A 28 -1.19 16.53 21.26
C GLU A 28 0.13 16.30 22.01
N GLN A 29 0.10 15.70 23.20
CA GLN A 29 1.33 15.37 23.95
C GLN A 29 2.30 14.46 23.18
N TYR A 30 1.79 13.71 22.19
CA TYR A 30 2.61 12.83 21.34
C TYR A 30 3.14 13.52 20.08
N GLY A 31 3.08 14.85 20.01
CA GLY A 31 3.73 15.67 18.98
C GLY A 31 2.96 15.80 17.67
N ARG A 32 1.67 15.40 17.64
CA ARG A 32 0.82 15.68 16.47
C ARG A 32 0.67 17.18 16.25
N TYR A 33 0.37 17.59 15.02
CA TYR A 33 0.04 18.98 14.71
C TYR A 33 -1.18 19.45 15.53
N PRO A 34 -1.17 20.68 16.10
CA PRO A 34 -2.24 21.16 16.97
C PRO A 34 -3.62 21.09 16.31
N VAL A 35 -4.59 20.48 16.99
CA VAL A 35 -5.95 20.27 16.46
C VAL A 35 -6.63 21.58 16.07
N ALA A 36 -6.42 22.63 16.86
CA ALA A 36 -7.00 23.95 16.59
C ALA A 36 -6.50 24.62 15.30
N LYS A 37 -5.35 24.18 14.77
CA LYS A 37 -4.74 24.68 13.53
C LYS A 37 -4.84 23.68 12.38
N ALA A 38 -5.25 22.44 12.66
CA ALA A 38 -5.34 21.38 11.67
C ALA A 38 -6.52 21.63 10.70
N ARG A 39 -6.35 21.15 9.48
CA ARG A 39 -7.45 21.06 8.50
C ARG A 39 -8.45 20.00 8.94
N ASN A 40 -9.61 19.94 8.28
CA ASN A 40 -10.57 18.86 8.48
C ASN A 40 -9.90 17.51 8.09
N PRO A 41 -9.98 16.48 8.93
CA PRO A 41 -9.25 15.24 8.67
C PRO A 41 -9.65 14.55 7.37
N TYR A 42 -10.95 14.49 7.07
CA TYR A 42 -11.48 13.77 5.91
C TYR A 42 -12.64 14.51 5.26
N THR A 43 -12.54 14.66 3.93
CA THR A 43 -13.60 15.24 3.09
C THR A 43 -13.94 14.27 1.96
N CYS A 44 -15.22 14.00 1.74
CA CYS A 44 -15.68 13.18 0.62
C CYS A 44 -15.47 13.93 -0.71
N GLY A 45 -14.62 13.40 -1.58
CA GLY A 45 -14.30 14.02 -2.87
C GLY A 45 -15.48 14.06 -3.85
N ILE A 46 -16.51 13.23 -3.63
CA ILE A 46 -17.72 13.21 -4.48
C ILE A 46 -18.72 14.26 -4.01
N THR A 47 -19.12 14.22 -2.72
CA THR A 47 -20.21 15.05 -2.19
C THR A 47 -19.74 16.36 -1.55
N GLY A 48 -18.46 16.48 -1.20
CA GLY A 48 -17.95 17.58 -0.39
C GLY A 48 -18.28 17.47 1.11
N THR A 49 -18.96 16.40 1.54
CA THR A 49 -19.25 16.20 2.97
C THR A 49 -17.93 16.07 3.74
N THR A 50 -17.81 16.84 4.81
CA THR A 50 -16.61 16.84 5.67
C THR A 50 -16.98 16.78 7.14
N TYR A 51 -16.05 16.28 7.95
CA TYR A 51 -16.12 16.34 9.40
C TYR A 51 -14.92 17.12 9.93
N ASN A 52 -15.14 18.06 10.84
CA ASN A 52 -14.03 18.65 11.58
C ASN A 52 -13.49 17.68 12.65
N ALA A 53 -12.35 18.02 13.25
CA ALA A 53 -11.69 17.14 14.20
C ALA A 53 -12.57 16.76 15.41
N ALA A 54 -13.41 17.69 15.91
CA ALA A 54 -14.32 17.42 17.02
C ALA A 54 -15.41 16.43 16.61
N GLN A 55 -16.02 16.62 15.43
CA GLN A 55 -17.02 15.70 14.91
C GLN A 55 -16.45 14.29 14.66
N VAL A 56 -15.22 14.19 14.17
CA VAL A 56 -14.53 12.90 14.04
C VAL A 56 -14.34 12.22 15.40
N ALA A 57 -13.88 12.96 16.42
CA ALA A 57 -13.70 12.44 17.77
C ALA A 57 -15.02 11.96 18.39
N GLU A 58 -16.09 12.73 18.23
CA GLU A 58 -17.44 12.33 18.69
C GLU A 58 -17.94 11.08 17.97
N ARG A 59 -17.79 11.01 16.64
CA ARG A 59 -18.19 9.83 15.86
C ARG A 59 -17.45 8.58 16.31
N ILE A 60 -16.14 8.66 16.55
CA ILE A 60 -15.32 7.56 17.07
C ILE A 60 -15.86 7.10 18.43
N ASP A 61 -16.11 8.03 19.36
CA ASP A 61 -16.58 7.71 20.70
C ASP A 61 -17.98 7.06 20.68
N TYR A 62 -18.92 7.64 19.95
CA TYR A 62 -20.29 7.13 19.85
C TYR A 62 -20.32 5.76 19.13
N MET A 63 -19.57 5.58 18.03
CA MET A 63 -19.44 4.28 17.39
C MET A 63 -18.90 3.22 18.37
N ALA A 64 -17.83 3.54 19.11
CA ALA A 64 -17.25 2.60 20.07
C ALA A 64 -18.28 2.15 21.13
N ARG A 65 -19.06 3.09 21.71
CA ARG A 65 -20.12 2.79 22.68
C ARG A 65 -21.19 1.85 22.10
N ALA A 66 -21.71 2.17 20.91
CA ALA A 66 -22.76 1.40 20.27
C ALA A 66 -22.27 0.00 19.86
N ILE A 67 -21.07 -0.09 19.29
CA ILE A 67 -20.44 -1.36 18.90
C ILE A 67 -20.20 -2.23 20.14
N SER A 68 -19.65 -1.67 21.23
CA SER A 68 -19.46 -2.36 22.51
C SER A 68 -20.76 -3.00 22.98
N LYS A 69 -21.85 -2.22 23.04
CA LYS A 69 -23.17 -2.70 23.48
C LYS A 69 -23.72 -3.79 22.57
N ARG A 70 -23.73 -3.56 21.25
CA ARG A 70 -24.35 -4.47 20.28
C ARG A 70 -23.61 -5.79 20.10
N LEU A 71 -22.28 -5.77 20.20
CA LEU A 71 -21.45 -6.95 20.02
C LEU A 71 -21.04 -7.58 21.36
N GLY A 72 -21.35 -6.94 22.48
CA GLY A 72 -20.94 -7.41 23.81
C GLY A 72 -19.43 -7.29 24.06
N LEU A 73 -18.76 -6.32 23.41
CA LEU A 73 -17.31 -6.16 23.52
C LEU A 73 -16.93 -5.28 24.69
N ASN A 74 -16.27 -5.86 25.70
CA ASN A 74 -15.68 -5.10 26.80
C ASN A 74 -14.17 -4.92 26.55
N PRO A 75 -13.66 -3.68 26.47
CA PRO A 75 -12.27 -3.42 26.13
C PRO A 75 -11.26 -3.91 27.17
N ASN A 76 -11.69 -4.11 28.43
CA ASN A 76 -10.84 -4.47 29.56
C ASN A 76 -11.02 -5.94 30.04
N GLU A 77 -11.82 -6.70 29.32
CA GLU A 77 -12.07 -8.11 29.59
C GLU A 77 -11.61 -8.95 28.41
N GLU A 78 -11.27 -10.22 28.63
CA GLU A 78 -10.82 -11.16 27.60
C GLU A 78 -9.58 -10.69 26.81
N THR A 79 -9.26 -11.37 25.71
CA THR A 79 -8.15 -11.02 24.83
C THR A 79 -8.64 -10.17 23.65
N GLU A 80 -7.71 -9.48 22.97
CA GLU A 80 -8.00 -8.76 21.73
C GLU A 80 -8.57 -9.64 20.62
N TRP A 81 -8.29 -10.94 20.66
CA TRP A 81 -8.77 -11.92 19.67
C TRP A 81 -10.28 -12.16 19.73
N GLU A 82 -10.92 -11.86 20.85
CA GLU A 82 -12.38 -11.88 20.97
C GLU A 82 -13.03 -10.62 20.38
N ARG A 83 -12.21 -9.63 20.02
CA ARG A 83 -12.64 -8.33 19.48
C ARG A 83 -12.12 -8.06 18.07
N VAL A 84 -11.99 -9.11 17.24
CA VAL A 84 -11.63 -8.98 15.83
C VAL A 84 -12.86 -8.60 15.01
N VAL A 85 -12.76 -7.49 14.25
CA VAL A 85 -13.83 -6.98 13.40
C VAL A 85 -13.32 -6.81 11.97
N ALA A 86 -14.06 -7.34 10.99
CA ALA A 86 -13.71 -7.21 9.58
C ALA A 86 -14.31 -5.93 8.96
N LEU A 87 -13.53 -5.29 8.10
CA LEU A 87 -13.93 -4.11 7.33
C LEU A 87 -13.75 -4.39 5.84
N TYR A 88 -14.84 -4.62 5.12
CA TYR A 88 -14.88 -4.88 3.68
C TYR A 88 -15.62 -3.76 2.97
N SER A 89 -14.92 -2.70 2.63
CA SER A 89 -15.53 -1.48 2.08
C SER A 89 -14.61 -0.81 1.06
N VAL A 90 -15.21 -0.04 0.14
CA VAL A 90 -14.49 1.00 -0.59
C VAL A 90 -14.11 2.13 0.38
N ASN A 91 -13.28 3.08 -0.06
CA ASN A 91 -12.92 4.20 0.80
C ASN A 91 -14.14 5.07 1.12
N THR A 92 -14.28 5.45 2.38
CA THR A 92 -15.26 6.42 2.86
C THR A 92 -14.63 7.32 3.93
N ILE A 93 -15.25 8.47 4.22
CA ILE A 93 -14.78 9.37 5.30
C ILE A 93 -14.94 8.76 6.70
N ASP A 94 -15.74 7.70 6.84
CA ASP A 94 -15.92 6.95 8.09
C ASP A 94 -14.97 5.74 8.21
N TYR A 95 -14.16 5.44 7.18
CA TYR A 95 -13.29 4.26 7.17
C TYR A 95 -12.31 4.26 8.35
N LEU A 96 -11.53 5.35 8.51
CA LEU A 96 -10.58 5.50 9.61
C LEU A 96 -11.25 5.75 10.97
N PRO A 97 -12.25 6.65 11.07
CA PRO A 97 -13.02 6.80 12.30
C PRO A 97 -13.56 5.49 12.85
N PHE A 98 -14.04 4.60 11.96
CA PHE A 98 -14.47 3.26 12.36
C PHE A 98 -13.31 2.42 12.93
N THR A 99 -12.14 2.39 12.26
CA THR A 99 -10.99 1.62 12.80
C THR A 99 -10.55 2.13 14.16
N HIS A 100 -10.59 3.43 14.38
CA HIS A 100 -10.27 4.05 15.66
C HIS A 100 -11.32 3.73 16.73
N ALA A 101 -12.59 3.60 16.37
CA ALA A 101 -13.63 3.15 17.30
C ALA A 101 -13.36 1.72 17.81
N ILE A 102 -12.89 0.81 16.94
CA ILE A 102 -12.48 -0.54 17.32
C ILE A 102 -11.21 -0.50 18.20
N HIS A 103 -10.25 0.37 17.91
CA HIS A 103 -9.07 0.54 18.76
C HIS A 103 -9.41 1.05 20.17
N ARG A 104 -10.44 1.89 20.33
CA ARG A 104 -10.98 2.28 21.65
C ARG A 104 -11.60 1.12 22.42
N LEU A 105 -11.99 0.06 21.73
CA LEU A 105 -12.45 -1.20 22.31
C LEU A 105 -11.29 -2.19 22.55
N SER A 106 -10.04 -1.77 22.40
CA SER A 106 -8.88 -2.67 22.47
C SER A 106 -9.04 -3.85 21.48
N GLY A 107 -9.66 -3.59 20.33
CA GLY A 107 -9.98 -4.58 19.31
C GLY A 107 -9.05 -4.54 18.11
N ILE A 108 -9.16 -5.58 17.28
CA ILE A 108 -8.40 -5.76 16.04
C ILE A 108 -9.30 -5.48 14.84
N VAL A 109 -8.81 -4.68 13.89
CA VAL A 109 -9.48 -4.53 12.59
C VAL A 109 -8.77 -5.38 11.55
N THR A 110 -9.53 -6.18 10.78
CA THR A 110 -9.02 -6.86 9.60
C THR A 110 -9.59 -6.20 8.34
N PRO A 111 -8.84 -5.27 7.70
CA PRO A 111 -9.29 -4.58 6.50
C PRO A 111 -9.16 -5.51 5.29
N ALA A 112 -10.29 -5.80 4.64
CA ALA A 112 -10.36 -6.66 3.45
C ALA A 112 -10.43 -5.82 2.17
N SER A 113 -9.75 -6.28 1.12
CA SER A 113 -9.76 -5.61 -0.17
C SER A 113 -11.16 -5.62 -0.80
N ALA A 114 -11.65 -4.45 -1.23
CA ALA A 114 -12.93 -4.31 -1.94
C ALA A 114 -13.00 -5.14 -3.26
N ALA A 115 -11.86 -5.58 -3.77
CA ALA A 115 -11.78 -6.41 -4.98
C ALA A 115 -11.78 -7.92 -4.70
N TYR A 116 -11.87 -8.34 -3.45
CA TYR A 116 -11.88 -9.76 -3.13
C TYR A 116 -13.13 -10.46 -3.67
N SER A 117 -12.91 -11.65 -4.19
CA SER A 117 -13.98 -12.62 -4.45
C SER A 117 -14.61 -13.08 -3.13
N ILE A 118 -15.77 -13.75 -3.25
CA ILE A 118 -16.46 -14.31 -2.08
C ILE A 118 -15.54 -15.26 -1.31
N GLN A 119 -14.79 -16.12 -2.02
CA GLN A 119 -13.88 -17.10 -1.43
C GLN A 119 -12.68 -16.45 -0.71
N GLU A 120 -12.12 -15.39 -1.28
CA GLU A 120 -11.02 -14.65 -0.66
C GLU A 120 -11.49 -13.93 0.60
N LEU A 121 -12.67 -13.31 0.55
CA LEU A 121 -13.26 -12.68 1.72
C LEU A 121 -13.60 -13.71 2.80
N GLU A 122 -14.25 -14.83 2.45
CA GLU A 122 -14.51 -15.94 3.38
C GLU A 122 -13.23 -16.44 4.05
N HIS A 123 -12.17 -16.65 3.26
CA HIS A 123 -10.88 -17.06 3.80
C HIS A 123 -10.37 -16.08 4.86
N GLN A 124 -10.41 -14.76 4.58
CA GLN A 124 -9.98 -13.74 5.53
C GLN A 124 -10.87 -13.72 6.78
N LEU A 125 -12.19 -13.80 6.65
CA LEU A 125 -13.12 -13.81 7.79
C LEU A 125 -12.85 -14.99 8.72
N ARG A 126 -12.65 -16.19 8.17
CA ARG A 126 -12.37 -17.42 8.95
C ARG A 126 -11.01 -17.36 9.62
N THR A 127 -9.97 -17.02 8.86
CA THR A 127 -8.59 -17.10 9.38
C THR A 127 -8.26 -15.97 10.35
N SER A 128 -8.93 -14.82 10.25
CA SER A 128 -8.81 -13.73 11.22
C SER A 128 -9.65 -13.94 12.48
N GLY A 129 -10.63 -14.85 12.45
CA GLY A 129 -11.57 -15.05 13.55
C GLY A 129 -12.55 -13.89 13.75
N ALA A 130 -12.87 -13.16 12.66
CA ALA A 130 -13.73 -11.98 12.72
C ALA A 130 -15.11 -12.29 13.33
N LYS A 131 -15.52 -11.46 14.30
CA LYS A 131 -16.80 -11.60 15.04
C LYS A 131 -17.94 -10.80 14.40
N ALA A 132 -17.62 -9.82 13.59
CA ALA A 132 -18.58 -8.98 12.87
C ALA A 132 -17.97 -8.48 11.56
N LEU A 133 -18.83 -8.09 10.62
CA LEU A 133 -18.45 -7.56 9.31
C LEU A 133 -19.06 -6.18 9.10
N PHE A 134 -18.21 -5.20 8.84
CA PHE A 134 -18.60 -3.88 8.37
C PHE A 134 -18.35 -3.80 6.87
N THR A 135 -19.38 -3.45 6.10
CA THR A 135 -19.32 -3.41 4.64
C THR A 135 -20.02 -2.16 4.10
N CYS A 136 -20.15 -2.04 2.79
CA CYS A 136 -20.80 -0.92 2.12
C CYS A 136 -21.80 -1.38 1.07
N PRO A 137 -22.79 -0.55 0.65
CA PRO A 137 -23.85 -0.95 -0.26
C PRO A 137 -23.34 -1.62 -1.55
N PRO A 138 -22.33 -1.09 -2.28
CA PRO A 138 -21.87 -1.71 -3.53
C PRO A 138 -21.21 -3.08 -3.35
N LEU A 139 -20.82 -3.47 -2.14
CA LEU A 139 -20.16 -4.75 -1.84
C LEU A 139 -21.06 -5.71 -1.04
N LEU A 140 -22.28 -5.33 -0.72
CA LEU A 140 -23.16 -6.04 0.22
C LEU A 140 -23.46 -7.47 -0.21
N GLU A 141 -23.71 -7.71 -1.48
CA GLU A 141 -24.04 -9.07 -1.97
C GLU A 141 -22.91 -10.07 -1.70
N ASN A 142 -21.68 -9.69 -2.05
CA ASN A 142 -20.50 -10.53 -1.79
C ASN A 142 -20.23 -10.67 -0.30
N ALA A 143 -20.39 -9.57 0.47
CA ALA A 143 -20.25 -9.55 1.91
C ALA A 143 -21.17 -10.55 2.60
N LEU A 144 -22.47 -10.60 2.21
CA LEU A 144 -23.45 -11.50 2.78
C LEU A 144 -23.13 -12.97 2.49
N LYS A 145 -22.73 -13.28 1.25
CA LYS A 145 -22.35 -14.66 0.88
C LYS A 145 -21.12 -15.14 1.66
N ALA A 146 -20.10 -14.31 1.74
CA ALA A 146 -18.87 -14.64 2.49
C ALA A 146 -19.11 -14.71 4.01
N ALA A 147 -19.89 -13.78 4.58
CA ALA A 147 -20.23 -13.78 6.00
C ALA A 147 -21.03 -15.04 6.40
N ASN A 148 -22.03 -15.41 5.60
CA ASN A 148 -22.80 -16.64 5.83
C ASN A 148 -21.90 -17.87 5.77
N ALA A 149 -21.04 -17.99 4.77
CA ALA A 149 -20.07 -19.07 4.66
C ALA A 149 -19.11 -19.11 5.86
N ALA A 150 -18.67 -17.95 6.36
CA ALA A 150 -17.78 -17.82 7.51
C ALA A 150 -18.49 -17.98 8.88
N GLY A 151 -19.83 -18.07 8.90
CA GLY A 151 -20.61 -18.24 10.14
C GLY A 151 -20.85 -16.92 10.89
N ILE A 152 -20.72 -15.76 10.26
CA ILE A 152 -21.05 -14.46 10.84
C ILE A 152 -22.56 -14.20 10.65
N PRO A 153 -23.34 -14.06 11.74
CA PRO A 153 -24.78 -13.90 11.66
C PRO A 153 -25.16 -12.50 11.12
N LYS A 154 -26.38 -12.40 10.56
CA LYS A 154 -26.86 -11.18 9.88
C LYS A 154 -26.91 -9.95 10.77
N ASP A 155 -27.23 -10.10 12.04
CA ASP A 155 -27.28 -9.03 13.06
C ASP A 155 -25.89 -8.47 13.44
N ARG A 156 -24.82 -9.13 12.98
CA ARG A 156 -23.43 -8.67 13.10
C ARG A 156 -22.85 -8.11 11.79
N ILE A 157 -23.72 -7.73 10.85
CA ILE A 157 -23.34 -7.08 9.59
C ILE A 157 -23.84 -5.64 9.62
N PHE A 158 -22.92 -4.69 9.41
CA PHE A 158 -23.15 -3.25 9.51
C PHE A 158 -22.72 -2.54 8.23
N ILE A 159 -23.30 -1.35 7.96
CA ILE A 159 -23.12 -0.63 6.70
C ILE A 159 -22.39 0.70 6.91
N LEU A 160 -21.28 0.89 6.17
CA LEU A 160 -20.64 2.19 5.96
C LEU A 160 -21.35 2.93 4.82
N ARG A 161 -21.69 4.18 5.05
CA ARG A 161 -22.26 5.04 4.02
C ARG A 161 -21.27 5.25 2.87
N THR A 162 -21.76 5.12 1.65
CA THR A 162 -20.97 5.32 0.44
C THR A 162 -21.65 6.35 -0.45
N ALA A 163 -20.91 7.36 -0.90
CA ALA A 163 -21.43 8.38 -1.80
C ALA A 163 -22.01 7.75 -3.09
N GLY A 164 -23.21 8.21 -3.50
CA GLY A 164 -23.89 7.71 -4.69
C GLY A 164 -24.66 6.41 -4.52
N PHE A 165 -24.76 5.87 -3.29
CA PHE A 165 -25.52 4.65 -2.99
C PHE A 165 -26.45 4.86 -1.80
N ASP A 166 -27.68 4.33 -1.93
CA ASP A 166 -28.63 4.30 -0.83
C ASP A 166 -28.28 3.19 0.19
N ASN A 167 -28.51 3.49 1.46
CA ASN A 167 -28.31 2.49 2.51
C ASN A 167 -29.46 1.46 2.49
N PRO A 168 -29.16 0.16 2.57
CA PRO A 168 -30.17 -0.89 2.63
C PRO A 168 -30.95 -0.81 3.96
N PRO A 169 -32.28 -0.68 3.95
CA PRO A 169 -33.08 -0.38 5.16
C PRO A 169 -33.07 -1.49 6.22
N SER A 170 -32.64 -2.69 5.85
CA SER A 170 -32.63 -3.87 6.75
C SER A 170 -31.35 -4.03 7.57
N TYR A 171 -30.40 -3.08 7.47
CA TYR A 171 -29.11 -3.15 8.15
C TYR A 171 -28.83 -1.87 8.94
N VAL A 172 -28.18 -2.04 10.07
CA VAL A 172 -27.72 -0.92 10.92
C VAL A 172 -26.53 -0.24 10.23
N THR A 173 -26.62 1.07 10.10
CA THR A 173 -25.57 1.89 9.49
C THR A 173 -24.61 2.47 10.53
N ILE A 174 -23.47 3.00 10.08
CA ILE A 174 -22.56 3.78 10.94
C ILE A 174 -23.31 4.98 11.56
N ASP A 175 -24.19 5.64 10.81
CA ASP A 175 -24.93 6.79 11.34
C ASP A 175 -25.93 6.37 12.43
N ASP A 176 -26.56 5.19 12.31
CA ASP A 176 -27.40 4.61 13.37
C ASP A 176 -26.58 4.29 14.62
N LEU A 177 -25.35 3.74 14.44
CA LEU A 177 -24.44 3.47 15.56
C LEU A 177 -24.02 4.76 16.27
N VAL A 178 -23.71 5.82 15.52
CA VAL A 178 -23.40 7.15 16.08
C VAL A 178 -24.60 7.70 16.87
N ALA A 179 -25.81 7.63 16.30
CA ALA A 179 -27.03 8.11 16.96
C ALA A 179 -27.32 7.32 18.25
N GLU A 180 -27.20 5.99 18.22
CA GLU A 180 -27.35 5.13 19.41
C GLU A 180 -26.29 5.46 20.47
N GLY A 181 -25.01 5.52 20.05
CA GLY A 181 -23.89 5.72 20.96
C GLY A 181 -23.93 7.05 21.71
N LYS A 182 -24.53 8.08 21.09
CA LYS A 182 -24.74 9.39 21.73
C LYS A 182 -25.58 9.30 23.01
N SER A 183 -26.51 8.37 23.08
CA SER A 183 -27.37 8.13 24.25
C SER A 183 -26.75 7.20 25.31
N LEU A 184 -25.63 6.54 25.00
CA LEU A 184 -24.98 5.60 25.88
C LEU A 184 -23.93 6.26 26.80
N PRO A 185 -23.66 5.68 27.98
CA PRO A 185 -22.63 6.22 28.88
C PRO A 185 -21.25 6.20 28.24
N PRO A 186 -20.33 7.10 28.65
CA PRO A 186 -18.95 7.11 28.20
C PRO A 186 -18.25 5.77 28.40
N MET A 187 -17.36 5.42 27.47
CA MET A 187 -16.51 4.23 27.60
C MET A 187 -15.54 4.37 28.77
N LYS A 188 -15.33 3.26 29.50
CA LYS A 188 -14.27 3.23 30.50
C LYS A 188 -12.90 3.37 29.82
N PRO A 189 -11.91 4.03 30.45
CA PRO A 189 -10.54 4.04 29.97
C PRO A 189 -9.99 2.62 29.80
N LEU A 190 -9.05 2.46 28.87
CA LEU A 190 -8.33 1.19 28.72
C LEU A 190 -7.38 0.96 29.91
N ASN A 191 -7.36 -0.26 30.42
CA ASN A 191 -6.45 -0.69 31.49
C ASN A 191 -5.13 -1.20 30.92
N TRP A 192 -4.59 -0.55 29.90
CA TRP A 192 -3.37 -0.99 29.25
C TRP A 192 -2.15 -0.79 30.15
N VAL A 193 -1.29 -1.80 30.16
CA VAL A 193 -0.02 -1.80 30.90
C VAL A 193 1.15 -1.48 29.96
N LYS A 194 2.31 -1.18 30.55
CA LYS A 194 3.54 -0.88 29.79
C LYS A 194 3.83 -1.96 28.75
N GLY A 195 4.12 -1.53 27.52
CA GLY A 195 4.42 -2.40 26.40
C GLY A 195 3.20 -3.06 25.73
N GLN A 196 1.98 -2.80 26.19
CA GLN A 196 0.80 -3.44 25.58
C GLN A 196 0.60 -3.02 24.12
N GLY A 197 0.79 -1.77 23.76
CA GLY A 197 0.69 -1.32 22.38
C GLY A 197 1.77 -1.91 21.46
N ALA A 198 2.88 -2.41 22.02
CA ALA A 198 3.92 -3.10 21.28
C ALA A 198 3.60 -4.57 20.96
N ARG A 199 2.82 -5.24 21.80
CA ARG A 199 2.48 -6.67 21.63
C ARG A 199 1.06 -6.92 21.13
N GLN A 200 0.15 -5.96 21.30
CA GLN A 200 -1.22 -6.12 20.86
C GLN A 200 -1.38 -5.76 19.37
N THR A 201 -1.99 -6.67 18.63
CA THR A 201 -2.34 -6.46 17.22
C THR A 201 -3.44 -5.39 17.11
N ALA A 202 -3.19 -4.37 16.29
CA ALA A 202 -4.16 -3.34 15.91
C ALA A 202 -4.87 -3.69 14.60
N TYR A 203 -4.08 -4.18 13.64
CA TYR A 203 -4.57 -4.56 12.32
C TYR A 203 -4.08 -5.96 11.93
N LEU A 204 -4.96 -6.73 11.29
CA LEU A 204 -4.61 -7.93 10.52
C LEU A 204 -4.70 -7.59 9.03
N CYS A 205 -3.59 -7.12 8.47
CA CYS A 205 -3.48 -6.83 7.05
C CYS A 205 -3.05 -8.08 6.29
N TYR A 206 -3.77 -8.41 5.22
CA TYR A 206 -3.43 -9.60 4.43
C TYR A 206 -2.46 -9.25 3.30
N SER A 207 -1.26 -9.83 3.34
CA SER A 207 -0.27 -9.69 2.28
C SER A 207 -0.43 -10.82 1.25
N SER A 208 -0.54 -10.45 -0.03
CA SER A 208 -0.47 -11.40 -1.14
C SER A 208 0.97 -11.88 -1.30
N GLY A 209 1.36 -12.92 -0.56
CA GLY A 209 2.67 -13.54 -0.77
C GLY A 209 2.89 -13.95 -2.24
N THR A 210 4.16 -14.13 -2.64
CA THR A 210 4.53 -14.60 -3.99
C THR A 210 4.09 -16.03 -4.28
N SER A 211 3.73 -16.79 -3.23
CA SER A 211 3.29 -18.20 -3.33
C SER A 211 2.22 -18.49 -2.28
N GLY A 212 1.01 -18.87 -2.73
CA GLY A 212 -0.05 -19.36 -1.84
C GLY A 212 -1.17 -18.36 -1.53
N LEU A 213 -1.99 -18.67 -0.51
CA LEU A 213 -3.05 -17.81 -0.01
C LEU A 213 -2.45 -16.59 0.73
N PRO A 214 -3.18 -15.45 0.77
CA PRO A 214 -2.76 -14.28 1.54
C PRO A 214 -2.50 -14.62 3.01
N LYS A 215 -1.41 -14.08 3.57
CA LYS A 215 -1.02 -14.28 4.97
C LYS A 215 -1.54 -13.12 5.83
N ALA A 216 -2.08 -13.43 7.00
CA ALA A 216 -2.50 -12.43 7.98
C ALA A 216 -1.29 -11.86 8.72
N VAL A 217 -0.94 -10.61 8.44
CA VAL A 217 0.18 -9.89 9.07
C VAL A 217 -0.31 -9.20 10.33
N MET A 218 0.28 -9.52 11.49
CA MET A 218 -0.06 -8.93 12.78
C MET A 218 0.68 -7.61 12.98
N VAL A 219 0.00 -6.52 12.70
CA VAL A 219 0.51 -5.15 12.84
C VAL A 219 0.11 -4.59 14.20
N SER A 220 1.07 -4.30 15.08
CA SER A 220 0.78 -3.75 16.41
C SER A 220 0.51 -2.24 16.37
N HIS A 221 -0.10 -1.70 17.42
CA HIS A 221 -0.28 -0.26 17.58
C HIS A 221 1.05 0.49 17.51
N ARG A 222 2.07 0.01 18.23
CA ARG A 222 3.42 0.59 18.22
C ARG A 222 4.06 0.56 16.83
N ASN A 223 3.84 -0.48 16.03
CA ASN A 223 4.40 -0.54 14.67
C ASN A 223 3.88 0.61 13.79
N VAL A 224 2.58 0.88 13.83
CA VAL A 224 1.95 1.98 13.09
C VAL A 224 2.45 3.33 13.61
N ILE A 225 2.42 3.54 14.93
CA ILE A 225 2.92 4.77 15.58
C ILE A 225 4.37 5.04 15.18
N ALA A 226 5.22 4.01 15.24
CA ALA A 226 6.62 4.12 14.83
C ALA A 226 6.76 4.57 13.38
N ASN A 227 6.01 3.95 12.45
CA ASN A 227 6.11 4.30 11.04
C ASN A 227 5.57 5.70 10.74
N VAL A 228 4.49 6.12 11.39
CA VAL A 228 3.96 7.50 11.31
C VAL A 228 5.04 8.50 11.75
N LEU A 229 5.66 8.29 12.90
CA LEU A 229 6.74 9.16 13.39
C LEU A 229 7.95 9.17 12.45
N GLN A 230 8.35 8.01 11.93
CA GLN A 230 9.48 7.88 11.01
C GLN A 230 9.27 8.68 9.72
N VAL A 231 8.09 8.55 9.09
CA VAL A 231 7.78 9.30 7.86
C VAL A 231 7.58 10.79 8.16
N TYR A 232 6.93 11.12 9.28
CA TYR A 232 6.77 12.51 9.73
C TYR A 232 8.13 13.21 9.88
N LEU A 233 9.11 12.56 10.50
CA LEU A 233 10.44 13.13 10.71
C LEU A 233 11.19 13.36 9.39
N LEU A 234 11.10 12.44 8.42
CA LEU A 234 11.68 12.64 7.09
C LEU A 234 11.01 13.82 6.37
N ASP A 235 9.67 13.87 6.40
CA ASP A 235 8.89 14.92 5.73
C ASP A 235 9.01 16.28 6.43
N SER A 236 9.32 16.31 7.73
CA SER A 236 9.41 17.56 8.50
C SER A 236 10.52 18.48 7.99
N VAL A 237 11.60 17.93 7.45
CA VAL A 237 12.72 18.70 6.91
C VAL A 237 12.30 19.49 5.67
N PRO A 238 11.84 18.87 4.57
CA PRO A 238 11.40 19.62 3.39
C PRO A 238 10.17 20.49 3.67
N ARG A 239 9.23 20.04 4.50
CA ARG A 239 8.05 20.84 4.85
C ARG A 239 8.43 22.15 5.56
N LYS A 240 9.37 22.10 6.50
CA LYS A 240 9.89 23.29 7.19
C LYS A 240 10.57 24.26 6.21
N GLU A 241 11.42 23.74 5.32
CA GLU A 241 12.14 24.55 4.35
C GLU A 241 11.21 25.19 3.31
N LEU A 242 10.16 24.46 2.90
CA LEU A 242 9.15 24.93 1.95
C LEU A 242 8.01 25.73 2.59
N GLY A 243 8.00 25.92 3.92
CA GLY A 243 6.97 26.65 4.65
C GLY A 243 5.59 25.94 4.67
N ILE A 244 5.58 24.60 4.61
CA ILE A 244 4.33 23.80 4.56
C ILE A 244 3.93 23.40 5.98
N GLU A 245 2.92 24.07 6.53
CA GLU A 245 2.35 23.71 7.84
C GLU A 245 1.36 22.55 7.73
N SER A 246 0.39 22.66 6.82
CA SER A 246 -0.59 21.62 6.49
C SER A 246 -0.92 21.69 5.00
N GLN A 247 -1.43 20.59 4.42
CA GLN A 247 -1.73 20.50 2.99
C GLN A 247 -2.96 19.63 2.72
N VAL A 248 -3.46 19.66 1.48
CA VAL A 248 -4.56 18.83 1.02
C VAL A 248 -4.00 17.64 0.23
N LEU A 249 -4.44 16.43 0.58
CA LEU A 249 -3.98 15.17 0.01
C LEU A 249 -5.11 14.44 -0.72
N LEU A 250 -4.72 13.61 -1.70
CA LEU A 250 -5.66 12.70 -2.37
C LEU A 250 -5.68 11.32 -1.69
N GLY A 251 -6.85 10.91 -1.21
CA GLY A 251 -7.13 9.60 -0.64
C GLY A 251 -7.89 8.70 -1.63
N VAL A 252 -7.23 8.22 -2.69
CA VAL A 252 -7.82 7.38 -3.74
C VAL A 252 -7.35 5.92 -3.67
N LEU A 253 -6.16 5.68 -3.10
CA LEU A 253 -5.64 4.33 -2.89
C LEU A 253 -6.48 3.58 -1.85
N PRO A 254 -6.68 2.27 -2.00
CA PRO A 254 -7.51 1.49 -1.08
C PRO A 254 -7.04 1.59 0.37
N PHE A 255 -7.88 2.07 1.27
CA PHE A 255 -7.58 2.15 2.71
C PHE A 255 -7.47 0.77 3.38
N SER A 256 -7.91 -0.28 2.71
CA SER A 256 -7.64 -1.66 3.11
C SER A 256 -6.18 -2.09 2.93
N HIS A 257 -5.41 -1.36 2.10
CA HIS A 257 -3.98 -1.60 1.91
C HIS A 257 -3.17 -0.73 2.85
N ILE A 258 -2.17 -1.30 3.51
CA ILE A 258 -1.39 -0.63 4.56
C ILE A 258 -0.70 0.67 4.10
N TYR A 259 -0.37 0.80 2.82
CA TYR A 259 0.16 2.04 2.25
C TYR A 259 -0.81 3.21 2.48
N ALA A 260 -2.06 3.08 2.05
CA ALA A 260 -3.04 4.14 2.22
C ALA A 260 -3.55 4.23 3.67
N LEU A 261 -3.69 3.11 4.37
CA LEU A 261 -4.12 3.03 5.76
C LEU A 261 -3.20 3.85 6.68
N VAL A 262 -1.89 3.77 6.47
CA VAL A 262 -0.92 4.45 7.34
C VAL A 262 -0.48 5.80 6.77
N LEU A 263 -0.04 5.86 5.50
CA LEU A 263 0.57 7.09 4.97
C LEU A 263 -0.46 8.13 4.51
N VAL A 264 -1.55 7.68 3.86
CA VAL A 264 -2.52 8.62 3.30
C VAL A 264 -3.51 9.10 4.38
N SER A 265 -3.87 8.24 5.32
CA SER A 265 -4.96 8.53 6.24
C SER A 265 -4.50 8.74 7.70
N THR A 266 -3.63 7.89 8.25
CA THR A 266 -3.17 8.02 9.64
C THR A 266 -2.12 9.13 9.78
N LEU A 267 -1.12 9.15 8.90
CA LEU A 267 -0.06 10.17 8.91
C LEU A 267 -0.62 11.56 8.58
N SER A 268 -1.57 11.68 7.63
CA SER A 268 -2.18 12.97 7.31
C SER A 268 -2.87 13.59 8.53
N GLN A 269 -3.61 12.78 9.29
CA GLN A 269 -4.25 13.24 10.52
C GLN A 269 -3.23 13.69 11.58
N TYR A 270 -2.11 12.97 11.72
CA TYR A 270 -1.03 13.36 12.63
C TYR A 270 -0.39 14.70 12.23
N ARG A 271 -0.23 14.96 10.93
CA ARG A 271 0.34 16.19 10.35
C ARG A 271 -0.65 17.36 10.29
N GLY A 272 -1.92 17.16 10.62
CA GLY A 272 -2.96 18.18 10.48
C GLY A 272 -3.35 18.46 9.03
N ASP A 273 -3.05 17.55 8.10
CA ASP A 273 -3.41 17.62 6.70
C ASP A 273 -4.88 17.20 6.48
N GLU A 274 -5.46 17.58 5.32
CA GLU A 274 -6.78 17.15 4.89
C GLU A 274 -6.68 16.06 3.83
N THR A 275 -7.44 14.97 4.01
CA THR A 275 -7.52 13.90 3.01
C THR A 275 -8.85 13.98 2.25
N ILE A 276 -8.77 14.24 0.94
CA ILE A 276 -9.92 14.17 0.03
C ILE A 276 -10.12 12.72 -0.38
N VAL A 277 -11.20 12.11 0.08
CA VAL A 277 -11.47 10.68 -0.04
C VAL A 277 -12.31 10.40 -1.27
N LEU A 278 -11.74 9.64 -2.21
CA LEU A 278 -12.48 9.05 -3.34
C LEU A 278 -12.74 7.57 -3.05
N PRO A 279 -13.96 7.06 -3.32
CA PRO A 279 -14.32 5.67 -3.04
C PRO A 279 -13.42 4.65 -3.74
N LYS A 280 -13.06 4.93 -4.99
CA LYS A 280 -12.16 4.14 -5.83
C LYS A 280 -11.50 5.03 -6.88
N TYR A 281 -10.52 4.50 -7.57
CA TYR A 281 -9.90 5.19 -8.68
C TYR A 281 -10.88 5.32 -9.86
N ASN A 282 -11.04 6.55 -10.32
CA ASN A 282 -11.62 6.93 -11.60
C ASN A 282 -10.83 8.11 -12.13
N PHE A 283 -10.41 8.06 -13.38
CA PHE A 283 -9.55 9.06 -13.99
C PHE A 283 -10.13 10.49 -13.93
N HIS A 284 -11.40 10.65 -14.31
CA HIS A 284 -12.04 11.96 -14.33
C HIS A 284 -12.35 12.48 -12.92
N GLU A 285 -12.81 11.61 -12.01
CA GLU A 285 -13.09 11.98 -10.62
C GLU A 285 -11.82 12.40 -9.89
N LEU A 286 -10.67 11.75 -10.17
CA LEU A 286 -9.38 12.14 -9.61
C LEU A 286 -8.98 13.54 -10.06
N LEU A 287 -9.02 13.82 -11.35
CA LEU A 287 -8.62 15.13 -11.90
C LEU A 287 -9.58 16.25 -11.46
N ASP A 288 -10.89 15.96 -11.39
CA ASP A 288 -11.90 16.89 -10.83
C ASP A 288 -11.64 17.18 -9.36
N ALA A 289 -11.35 16.17 -8.56
CA ALA A 289 -11.03 16.35 -7.15
C ALA A 289 -9.78 17.23 -6.97
N VAL A 290 -8.72 17.01 -7.76
CA VAL A 290 -7.52 17.86 -7.72
C VAL A 290 -7.89 19.33 -7.97
N GLN A 291 -8.67 19.61 -8.99
CA GLN A 291 -9.09 20.97 -9.35
C GLN A 291 -9.99 21.60 -8.28
N ARG A 292 -11.01 20.87 -7.82
CA ARG A 292 -12.03 21.37 -6.86
C ARG A 292 -11.47 21.65 -5.48
N PHE A 293 -10.67 20.73 -4.96
CA PHE A 293 -10.15 20.80 -3.60
C PHE A 293 -8.73 21.35 -3.52
N LYS A 294 -8.14 21.74 -4.65
CA LYS A 294 -6.76 22.26 -4.72
C LYS A 294 -5.76 21.31 -4.07
N ILE A 295 -5.84 20.04 -4.42
CA ILE A 295 -4.97 18.99 -3.87
C ILE A 295 -3.51 19.32 -4.19
N GLU A 296 -2.66 19.27 -3.16
CA GLU A 296 -1.25 19.67 -3.21
C GLU A 296 -0.31 18.48 -3.29
N GLN A 297 -0.73 17.32 -2.74
CA GLN A 297 0.06 16.09 -2.78
C GLN A 297 -0.77 14.92 -3.28
N LEU A 298 -0.21 14.17 -4.23
CA LEU A 298 -0.80 12.93 -4.75
C LEU A 298 -0.05 11.72 -4.20
N PHE A 299 -0.78 10.78 -3.59
CA PHE A 299 -0.31 9.43 -3.33
C PHE A 299 -0.89 8.51 -4.39
N VAL A 300 -0.03 7.99 -5.27
CA VAL A 300 -0.45 7.25 -6.47
C VAL A 300 0.39 6.00 -6.69
N VAL A 301 0.00 5.22 -7.69
CA VAL A 301 0.75 4.08 -8.22
C VAL A 301 1.06 4.31 -9.70
N PRO A 302 2.11 3.67 -10.27
CA PRO A 302 2.55 3.95 -11.65
C PRO A 302 1.44 3.93 -12.70
N PRO A 303 0.46 3.00 -12.72
CA PRO A 303 -0.62 3.01 -13.71
C PRO A 303 -1.45 4.29 -13.75
N MET A 304 -1.62 4.95 -12.59
CA MET A 304 -2.37 6.22 -12.54
C MET A 304 -1.61 7.34 -13.25
N LEU A 305 -0.29 7.44 -13.04
CA LEU A 305 0.56 8.41 -13.73
C LEU A 305 0.62 8.13 -15.24
N ILE A 306 0.80 6.86 -15.62
CA ILE A 306 0.79 6.45 -17.03
C ILE A 306 -0.52 6.87 -17.70
N GLN A 307 -1.65 6.71 -17.04
CA GLN A 307 -2.95 7.12 -17.59
C GLN A 307 -3.07 8.65 -17.72
N ILE A 308 -2.53 9.43 -16.78
CA ILE A 308 -2.52 10.90 -16.82
C ILE A 308 -1.69 11.40 -18.01
N ILE A 309 -0.47 10.89 -18.20
CA ILE A 309 0.41 11.31 -19.31
C ILE A 309 -0.06 10.74 -20.65
N GLY A 310 -0.65 9.56 -20.67
CA GLY A 310 -1.19 8.93 -21.88
C GLY A 310 -2.50 9.55 -22.40
N ASN A 311 -3.13 10.45 -21.62
CA ASN A 311 -4.37 11.13 -22.02
C ASN A 311 -4.25 12.66 -21.96
N PRO A 312 -3.29 13.29 -22.67
CA PRO A 312 -2.97 14.70 -22.50
C PRO A 312 -4.14 15.63 -22.81
N GLN A 313 -4.96 15.31 -23.82
CA GLN A 313 -6.13 16.12 -24.20
C GLN A 313 -7.22 16.13 -23.13
N ASN A 314 -7.45 15.01 -22.45
CA ASN A 314 -8.41 14.94 -21.35
C ASN A 314 -7.84 15.55 -20.06
N THR A 315 -6.57 15.31 -19.79
CA THR A 315 -5.87 15.88 -18.63
C THR A 315 -5.85 17.41 -18.67
N ALA A 316 -5.63 18.00 -19.87
CA ALA A 316 -5.60 19.46 -20.07
C ALA A 316 -6.95 20.17 -19.81
N LYS A 317 -8.05 19.43 -19.66
CA LYS A 317 -9.36 20.00 -19.30
C LYS A 317 -9.46 20.41 -17.83
N TYR A 318 -8.50 19.99 -17.00
CA TYR A 318 -8.50 20.20 -15.55
C TYR A 318 -7.31 21.06 -15.11
N ASN A 319 -7.54 21.92 -14.13
CA ASN A 319 -6.46 22.70 -13.52
C ASN A 319 -5.77 21.88 -12.41
N LEU A 320 -4.54 21.46 -12.68
CA LEU A 320 -3.72 20.65 -11.77
C LEU A 320 -2.54 21.44 -11.16
N GLU A 321 -2.55 22.77 -11.25
CA GLU A 321 -1.44 23.63 -10.78
C GLU A 321 -1.21 23.59 -9.27
N SER A 322 -2.21 23.16 -8.50
CA SER A 322 -2.09 23.02 -7.05
C SER A 322 -1.16 21.86 -6.64
N VAL A 323 -0.98 20.87 -7.53
CA VAL A 323 -0.14 19.71 -7.23
C VAL A 323 1.32 20.12 -7.19
N ARG A 324 1.95 19.89 -6.07
CA ARG A 324 3.36 20.18 -5.80
C ARG A 324 4.20 18.90 -5.79
N PHE A 325 3.72 17.88 -5.11
CA PHE A 325 4.46 16.64 -4.89
C PHE A 325 3.63 15.40 -5.24
N VAL A 326 4.21 14.53 -6.04
CA VAL A 326 3.65 13.24 -6.42
C VAL A 326 4.48 12.15 -5.78
N TYR A 327 3.88 11.41 -4.86
CA TYR A 327 4.51 10.29 -4.18
C TYR A 327 4.02 8.97 -4.76
N CYS A 328 4.90 8.26 -5.46
CA CYS A 328 4.60 7.01 -6.13
C CYS A 328 5.15 5.82 -5.35
N GLY A 329 4.31 4.80 -5.14
CA GLY A 329 4.71 3.59 -4.40
C GLY A 329 4.06 2.33 -4.93
N ALA A 330 4.21 1.23 -4.20
CA ALA A 330 3.70 -0.11 -4.46
C ALA A 330 4.32 -0.85 -5.68
N ALA A 331 4.94 -0.12 -6.62
CA ALA A 331 5.71 -0.68 -7.73
C ALA A 331 6.78 0.33 -8.18
N PRO A 332 7.87 -0.11 -8.81
CA PRO A 332 8.89 0.78 -9.36
C PRO A 332 8.30 1.72 -10.42
N LEU A 333 8.71 2.99 -10.41
CA LEU A 333 8.38 3.97 -11.44
C LEU A 333 9.57 4.10 -12.40
N GLY A 334 9.37 3.71 -13.65
CA GLY A 334 10.41 3.77 -14.66
C GLY A 334 10.87 5.20 -14.97
N PRO A 335 12.15 5.40 -15.34
CA PRO A 335 12.70 6.72 -15.66
C PRO A 335 11.96 7.40 -16.79
N GLU A 336 11.48 6.65 -17.77
CA GLU A 336 10.73 7.17 -18.92
C GLU A 336 9.40 7.82 -18.49
N VAL A 337 8.71 7.22 -17.52
CA VAL A 337 7.46 7.77 -16.95
C VAL A 337 7.76 9.04 -16.16
N VAL A 338 8.85 9.04 -15.37
CA VAL A 338 9.30 10.23 -14.63
C VAL A 338 9.60 11.38 -15.59
N GLU A 339 10.34 11.13 -16.68
CA GLU A 339 10.66 12.13 -17.71
C GLU A 339 9.39 12.68 -18.36
N ALA A 340 8.47 11.81 -18.76
CA ALA A 340 7.21 12.22 -19.38
C ALA A 340 6.34 13.07 -18.45
N VAL A 341 6.24 12.70 -17.15
CA VAL A 341 5.52 13.49 -16.14
C VAL A 341 6.20 14.83 -15.92
N THR A 342 7.52 14.88 -15.80
CA THR A 342 8.29 16.12 -15.60
C THR A 342 8.16 17.07 -16.80
N LYS A 343 8.13 16.52 -18.02
CA LYS A 343 7.90 17.31 -19.24
C LYS A 343 6.49 17.91 -19.28
N MET A 344 5.47 17.14 -18.90
CA MET A 344 4.07 17.59 -18.90
C MET A 344 3.77 18.54 -17.73
N PHE A 345 4.37 18.28 -16.56
CA PHE A 345 4.16 19.03 -15.32
C PHE A 345 5.50 19.46 -14.69
N PRO A 346 6.19 20.48 -15.23
CA PRO A 346 7.54 20.85 -14.77
C PRO A 346 7.62 21.31 -13.30
N LYS A 347 6.48 21.69 -12.71
CA LYS A 347 6.40 22.12 -11.30
C LYS A 347 6.21 20.94 -10.33
N TRP A 348 5.85 19.75 -10.81
CA TRP A 348 5.64 18.59 -9.96
C TRP A 348 6.99 18.01 -9.55
N ARG A 349 7.18 17.84 -8.26
CA ARG A 349 8.27 17.01 -7.74
C ARG A 349 7.79 15.57 -7.63
N ILE A 350 8.63 14.63 -8.04
CA ILE A 350 8.27 13.21 -8.07
C ILE A 350 9.17 12.47 -7.10
N GLY A 351 8.58 11.84 -6.11
CA GLY A 351 9.24 10.95 -5.17
C GLY A 351 8.72 9.54 -5.23
N GLN A 352 9.54 8.60 -4.81
CA GLN A 352 9.16 7.21 -4.65
C GLN A 352 9.38 6.76 -3.21
N GLY A 353 8.61 5.76 -2.78
CA GLY A 353 8.82 5.08 -1.52
C GLY A 353 8.80 3.58 -1.69
N TYR A 354 9.65 2.91 -0.93
CA TYR A 354 9.65 1.46 -0.83
C TYR A 354 9.13 1.03 0.53
N GLY A 355 8.33 -0.01 0.51
CA GLY A 355 7.79 -0.58 1.73
C GLY A 355 7.02 -1.87 1.51
N MET A 356 6.64 -2.48 2.60
CA MET A 356 5.91 -3.73 2.64
C MET A 356 5.04 -3.80 3.89
N THR A 357 4.02 -4.65 3.87
CA THR A 357 3.09 -4.80 5.01
C THR A 357 3.84 -5.12 6.29
N GLU A 358 4.89 -5.90 6.19
CA GLU A 358 5.73 -6.35 7.30
C GLU A 358 6.60 -5.24 7.94
N CYS A 359 6.60 -4.02 7.35
CA CYS A 359 7.28 -2.81 7.86
C CYS A 359 6.34 -1.65 8.23
N SER A 360 5.03 -1.83 8.15
CA SER A 360 3.95 -0.93 8.62
C SER A 360 3.81 0.47 8.02
N PRO A 361 4.00 0.73 6.70
CA PRO A 361 4.62 -0.06 5.65
C PRO A 361 6.04 0.38 5.26
N THR A 362 6.42 1.66 5.48
CA THR A 362 7.50 2.35 4.76
C THR A 362 8.87 1.99 5.29
N VAL A 363 9.76 1.59 4.41
CA VAL A 363 11.18 1.30 4.70
C VAL A 363 12.05 2.50 4.34
N SER A 364 11.95 2.97 3.10
CA SER A 364 12.66 4.13 2.59
C SER A 364 11.71 5.06 1.83
N SER A 365 12.07 6.32 1.74
CA SER A 365 11.27 7.34 1.09
C SER A 365 12.15 8.46 0.53
N THR A 366 11.76 8.98 -0.62
CA THR A 366 12.37 10.17 -1.20
C THR A 366 12.06 11.41 -0.34
N ASN A 367 13.10 12.14 0.03
CA ASN A 367 12.97 13.50 0.51
C ASN A 367 12.78 14.42 -0.70
N GLU A 368 11.82 15.36 -0.66
CA GLU A 368 11.53 16.27 -1.77
C GLU A 368 12.74 17.14 -2.20
N LEU A 369 13.71 17.33 -1.31
CA LEU A 369 14.90 18.13 -1.55
C LEU A 369 16.13 17.28 -1.94
N ASP A 370 16.00 15.94 -1.88
CA ASP A 370 17.06 15.00 -2.27
C ASP A 370 16.45 13.85 -3.10
N VAL A 371 16.34 14.09 -4.39
CA VAL A 371 15.75 13.15 -5.34
C VAL A 371 16.84 12.47 -6.16
N LEU A 372 16.92 11.15 -6.08
CA LEU A 372 17.71 10.32 -6.99
C LEU A 372 16.74 9.50 -7.85
N PHE A 373 16.69 9.76 -9.13
CA PHE A 373 15.79 9.03 -10.04
C PHE A 373 16.11 7.53 -10.07
N GLY A 374 15.05 6.71 -10.06
CA GLY A 374 15.15 5.25 -9.99
C GLY A 374 15.41 4.71 -8.58
N SER A 375 15.56 5.57 -7.57
CA SER A 375 15.66 5.15 -6.17
C SER A 375 14.32 5.30 -5.44
N SER A 376 14.20 4.56 -4.34
CA SER A 376 13.10 4.66 -3.38
C SER A 376 13.44 5.57 -2.19
N GLY A 377 14.48 6.42 -2.34
CA GLY A 377 14.93 7.35 -1.31
C GLY A 377 15.77 6.72 -0.20
N SER A 378 15.97 7.48 0.85
CA SER A 378 16.78 7.10 2.00
C SER A 378 15.99 6.32 3.06
N LEU A 379 16.70 5.62 3.92
CA LEU A 379 16.11 4.95 5.10
C LEU A 379 15.44 5.98 6.02
N LEU A 380 14.32 5.57 6.60
CA LEU A 380 13.61 6.39 7.58
C LEU A 380 14.30 6.41 8.96
N PRO A 381 14.14 7.49 9.76
CA PRO A 381 14.69 7.59 11.10
C PRO A 381 14.41 6.36 11.98
N GLY A 382 15.43 5.90 12.73
CA GLY A 382 15.32 4.74 13.60
C GLY A 382 15.27 3.38 12.90
N LYS A 383 15.59 3.31 11.60
CA LYS A 383 15.79 2.07 10.87
C LYS A 383 17.27 1.74 10.70
N LYS A 384 17.55 0.44 10.62
CA LYS A 384 18.85 -0.08 10.17
C LYS A 384 18.63 -1.03 9.03
N ALA A 385 19.52 -1.03 8.05
CA ALA A 385 19.49 -1.95 6.93
C ALA A 385 20.82 -2.69 6.78
N LYS A 386 20.74 -3.96 6.37
CA LYS A 386 21.86 -4.76 5.89
C LYS A 386 21.53 -5.24 4.49
N VAL A 387 22.53 -5.35 3.64
CA VAL A 387 22.42 -6.03 2.34
C VAL A 387 23.29 -7.28 2.42
N ILE A 388 22.74 -8.44 2.07
CA ILE A 388 23.45 -9.72 2.09
C ILE A 388 23.47 -10.33 0.70
N ASP A 389 24.59 -10.98 0.35
CA ASP A 389 24.70 -11.76 -0.89
C ASP A 389 23.99 -13.12 -0.80
N LEU A 390 24.09 -13.93 -1.85
CA LEU A 390 23.47 -15.25 -1.90
C LEU A 390 24.09 -16.26 -0.91
N GLU A 391 25.31 -16.04 -0.46
CA GLU A 391 26.00 -16.83 0.56
C GLU A 391 25.70 -16.35 1.99
N GLY A 392 24.93 -15.27 2.12
CA GLY A 392 24.54 -14.67 3.41
C GLY A 392 25.60 -13.74 4.02
N LYS A 393 26.63 -13.35 3.25
CA LYS A 393 27.64 -12.38 3.70
C LYS A 393 27.14 -10.95 3.50
N GLU A 394 27.51 -10.06 4.41
CA GLU A 394 27.17 -8.64 4.28
C GLU A 394 27.90 -8.00 3.10
N VAL A 395 27.14 -7.36 2.22
CA VAL A 395 27.64 -6.51 1.14
C VAL A 395 28.07 -5.17 1.73
N THR A 396 29.29 -4.75 1.42
CA THR A 396 29.89 -3.51 1.97
C THR A 396 30.11 -2.43 0.91
N GLU A 397 29.95 -2.78 -0.36
CA GLU A 397 30.20 -1.89 -1.50
C GLU A 397 28.90 -1.31 -2.05
N TYR A 398 28.96 -0.05 -2.48
CA TYR A 398 27.84 0.57 -3.20
C TYR A 398 27.66 -0.07 -4.57
N ASP A 399 26.45 0.06 -5.12
CA ASP A 399 26.04 -0.50 -6.41
C ASP A 399 26.16 -2.04 -6.54
N THR A 400 26.40 -2.73 -5.43
CA THR A 400 26.46 -4.18 -5.37
C THR A 400 25.09 -4.73 -4.91
N PRO A 401 24.46 -5.62 -5.71
CA PRO A 401 23.14 -6.15 -5.39
C PRO A 401 23.19 -7.19 -4.27
N GLY A 402 22.11 -7.24 -3.48
CA GLY A 402 21.89 -8.27 -2.47
C GLY A 402 20.52 -8.16 -1.82
N GLU A 403 20.17 -9.15 -0.99
CA GLU A 403 18.91 -9.16 -0.24
C GLU A 403 18.93 -8.11 0.87
N LEU A 404 17.88 -7.31 0.92
CA LEU A 404 17.71 -6.31 1.97
C LEU A 404 17.17 -6.95 3.26
N LEU A 405 17.84 -6.68 4.38
CA LEU A 405 17.36 -6.96 5.74
C LEU A 405 17.09 -5.66 6.47
N ILE A 406 15.99 -5.62 7.24
CA ILE A 406 15.57 -4.40 7.97
C ILE A 406 15.40 -4.69 9.46
N GLN A 407 15.92 -3.79 10.29
CA GLN A 407 15.62 -3.72 11.72
C GLN A 407 14.94 -2.37 12.03
N SER A 408 13.76 -2.42 12.69
CA SER A 408 12.97 -1.22 12.97
C SER A 408 11.89 -1.50 14.02
N PRO A 409 11.48 -0.52 14.83
CA PRO A 409 10.29 -0.65 15.69
C PRO A 409 8.98 -0.79 14.89
N ALA A 410 8.99 -0.48 13.58
CA ALA A 410 7.86 -0.66 12.68
C ALA A 410 7.77 -2.07 12.05
N VAL A 411 8.75 -2.96 12.30
CA VAL A 411 8.66 -4.37 11.88
C VAL A 411 7.59 -5.08 12.70
N VAL A 412 6.65 -5.70 12.03
CA VAL A 412 5.44 -6.31 12.59
C VAL A 412 5.74 -7.48 13.53
N LEU A 413 4.71 -7.93 14.29
CA LEU A 413 4.84 -9.06 15.22
C LEU A 413 5.15 -10.37 14.49
N GLY A 414 4.55 -10.58 13.31
CA GLY A 414 4.69 -11.77 12.49
C GLY A 414 3.44 -12.06 11.69
N TYR A 415 3.37 -13.29 11.17
CA TYR A 415 2.18 -13.84 10.50
C TYR A 415 1.38 -14.69 11.50
N LEU A 416 0.07 -14.46 11.54
CA LEU A 416 -0.84 -15.19 12.43
C LEU A 416 -0.86 -16.67 12.05
N ASN A 417 -0.63 -17.56 13.04
CA ASN A 417 -0.68 -19.01 12.91
C ASN A 417 0.19 -19.56 11.75
N ASN A 418 1.35 -18.95 11.48
CA ASN A 418 2.23 -19.37 10.39
C ASN A 418 3.70 -19.40 10.84
N GLU A 419 4.04 -20.36 11.69
CA GLU A 419 5.38 -20.49 12.28
C GLU A 419 6.47 -20.65 11.23
N LYS A 420 6.21 -21.42 10.18
CA LYS A 420 7.17 -21.61 9.08
C LYS A 420 7.52 -20.29 8.41
N ALA A 421 6.51 -19.51 7.99
CA ALA A 421 6.75 -18.21 7.37
C ALA A 421 7.40 -17.22 8.33
N ASN A 422 7.06 -17.28 9.63
CA ASN A 422 7.69 -16.46 10.66
C ASN A 422 9.19 -16.77 10.78
N ALA A 423 9.58 -18.03 10.86
CA ALA A 423 10.97 -18.45 10.96
C ALA A 423 11.80 -18.09 9.72
N GLU A 424 11.20 -18.18 8.51
CA GLU A 424 11.86 -17.80 7.25
C GLU A 424 12.03 -16.29 7.08
N THR A 425 11.12 -15.49 7.64
CA THR A 425 11.03 -14.04 7.39
C THR A 425 11.67 -13.21 8.49
N PHE A 426 11.52 -13.62 9.77
CA PHE A 426 12.01 -12.87 10.93
C PHE A 426 13.16 -13.61 11.58
N VAL A 427 14.39 -13.20 11.22
CA VAL A 427 15.61 -13.85 11.70
C VAL A 427 16.20 -13.09 12.89
N HIS A 428 16.91 -13.81 13.76
CA HIS A 428 17.59 -13.24 14.92
C HIS A 428 19.10 -13.33 14.73
N HIS A 429 19.76 -12.18 14.73
CA HIS A 429 21.20 -12.05 14.76
C HIS A 429 21.63 -11.58 16.15
N GLU A 430 22.95 -11.51 16.42
CA GLU A 430 23.49 -11.04 17.71
C GLU A 430 23.02 -9.62 18.06
N ASP A 431 22.81 -8.77 17.05
CA ASP A 431 22.36 -7.37 17.17
C ASP A 431 20.83 -7.22 17.14
N GLY A 432 20.07 -8.33 17.23
CA GLY A 432 18.61 -8.34 17.39
C GLY A 432 17.82 -8.99 16.26
N ARG A 433 16.52 -8.68 16.22
CA ARG A 433 15.56 -9.23 15.25
C ARG A 433 15.57 -8.45 13.94
N TRP A 434 15.74 -9.15 12.82
CA TRP A 434 15.78 -8.62 11.47
C TRP A 434 14.65 -9.20 10.62
N LEU A 435 14.09 -8.38 9.74
CA LEU A 435 13.16 -8.79 8.70
C LEU A 435 13.93 -9.04 7.41
N ARG A 436 13.84 -10.24 6.85
CA ARG A 436 14.25 -10.56 5.49
C ARG A 436 13.15 -10.12 4.52
N THR A 437 13.47 -9.17 3.64
CA THR A 437 12.45 -8.60 2.74
C THR A 437 12.16 -9.52 1.54
N GLY A 438 13.12 -10.33 1.14
CA GLY A 438 13.08 -11.10 -0.10
C GLY A 438 13.20 -10.22 -1.35
N ASP A 439 13.57 -8.96 -1.18
CA ASP A 439 13.77 -8.02 -2.27
C ASP A 439 15.27 -7.78 -2.46
N GLU A 440 15.74 -7.82 -3.71
CA GLU A 440 17.09 -7.45 -4.10
C GLU A 440 17.18 -5.94 -4.24
N VAL A 441 18.19 -5.35 -3.62
CA VAL A 441 18.47 -3.92 -3.67
C VAL A 441 19.93 -3.62 -3.96
N VAL A 442 20.20 -2.41 -4.42
CA VAL A 442 21.52 -1.77 -4.35
C VAL A 442 21.43 -0.47 -3.57
N VAL A 443 22.53 -0.08 -2.92
CA VAL A 443 22.65 1.21 -2.25
C VAL A 443 23.48 2.14 -3.11
N ARG A 444 22.95 3.34 -3.39
CA ARG A 444 23.61 4.41 -4.17
C ARG A 444 23.68 5.70 -3.39
N LYS A 445 24.63 6.54 -3.73
CA LYS A 445 24.68 7.91 -3.21
C LYS A 445 23.98 8.88 -4.14
N SER A 446 23.15 9.76 -3.57
CA SER A 446 22.59 10.91 -4.29
C SER A 446 23.67 11.96 -4.59
N ALA A 447 23.31 12.99 -5.37
CA ALA A 447 24.18 14.15 -5.61
C ALA A 447 24.57 14.89 -4.32
N GLN A 448 23.76 14.77 -3.26
CA GLN A 448 24.03 15.34 -1.93
C GLN A 448 24.90 14.43 -1.05
N GLY A 449 25.26 13.24 -1.55
CA GLY A 449 26.08 12.26 -0.84
C GLY A 449 25.32 11.34 0.11
N HIS A 450 23.98 11.41 0.15
CA HIS A 450 23.15 10.56 1.00
C HIS A 450 22.88 9.19 0.36
N GLU A 451 22.76 8.18 1.20
CA GLU A 451 22.48 6.80 0.78
C GLU A 451 21.01 6.64 0.44
N HIS A 452 20.75 6.12 -0.76
CA HIS A 452 19.43 5.79 -1.28
C HIS A 452 19.34 4.30 -1.59
N LEU A 453 18.17 3.71 -1.32
CA LEU A 453 17.84 2.35 -1.74
C LEU A 453 17.28 2.35 -3.16
N VAL A 454 17.84 1.50 -4.00
CA VAL A 454 17.33 1.19 -5.35
C VAL A 454 16.85 -0.25 -5.32
N VAL A 455 15.54 -0.45 -5.41
CA VAL A 455 14.95 -1.79 -5.45
C VAL A 455 15.11 -2.34 -6.86
N VAL A 456 15.79 -3.47 -7.00
CA VAL A 456 16.03 -4.15 -8.28
C VAL A 456 14.81 -4.97 -8.67
N ASP A 457 14.46 -5.97 -7.87
CA ASP A 457 13.24 -6.78 -7.99
C ASP A 457 13.11 -7.73 -6.78
N ARG A 458 12.08 -8.56 -6.79
CA ARG A 458 11.95 -9.66 -5.84
C ARG A 458 12.84 -10.83 -6.22
N ILE A 459 13.62 -11.33 -5.29
CA ILE A 459 14.57 -12.44 -5.52
C ILE A 459 13.86 -13.67 -6.13
N LYS A 460 12.62 -13.96 -5.68
CA LYS A 460 11.80 -15.08 -6.18
C LYS A 460 11.17 -14.83 -7.57
N GLU A 461 11.21 -13.60 -8.07
CA GLU A 461 10.66 -13.20 -9.37
C GLU A 461 11.75 -12.99 -10.42
N LEU A 462 13.02 -12.89 -10.00
CA LEU A 462 14.16 -12.79 -10.91
C LEU A 462 14.24 -14.00 -11.85
N ILE A 463 14.39 -13.73 -13.14
CA ILE A 463 14.48 -14.73 -14.19
C ILE A 463 15.92 -15.23 -14.30
N LYS A 464 16.14 -16.52 -14.11
CA LYS A 464 17.47 -17.12 -14.07
C LYS A 464 17.88 -17.63 -15.47
N THR A 465 18.43 -16.73 -16.29
CA THR A 465 18.82 -16.99 -17.67
C THR A 465 20.33 -17.19 -17.80
N LYS A 466 20.80 -18.43 -18.09
CA LYS A 466 22.24 -18.75 -18.33
C LYS A 466 23.17 -18.20 -17.23
N GLY A 467 22.77 -18.32 -15.96
CA GLY A 467 23.56 -17.83 -14.84
C GLY A 467 23.40 -16.31 -14.55
N HIS A 468 22.68 -15.58 -15.42
CA HIS A 468 22.33 -14.18 -15.17
C HIS A 468 20.98 -14.08 -14.45
N GLN A 469 20.82 -13.06 -13.61
CA GLN A 469 19.54 -12.68 -13.03
C GLN A 469 18.96 -11.51 -13.83
N VAL A 470 17.74 -11.67 -14.34
CA VAL A 470 17.05 -10.65 -15.11
C VAL A 470 15.82 -10.19 -14.31
N ALA A 471 15.77 -8.92 -13.97
CA ALA A 471 14.65 -8.32 -13.25
C ALA A 471 13.46 -8.11 -14.20
N PRO A 472 12.29 -8.74 -13.96
CA PRO A 472 11.07 -8.45 -14.71
C PRO A 472 10.73 -6.96 -14.75
N ALA A 473 10.90 -6.26 -13.62
CA ALA A 473 10.57 -4.83 -13.51
C ALA A 473 11.40 -3.95 -14.46
N GLU A 474 12.67 -4.28 -14.73
CA GLU A 474 13.49 -3.56 -15.70
C GLU A 474 12.96 -3.71 -17.12
N LEU A 475 12.54 -4.93 -17.49
CA LEU A 475 11.96 -5.19 -18.80
C LEU A 475 10.59 -4.55 -18.96
N GLU A 476 9.76 -4.61 -17.92
CA GLU A 476 8.43 -3.97 -17.90
C GLU A 476 8.55 -2.46 -18.07
N ALA A 477 9.46 -1.81 -17.34
CA ALA A 477 9.71 -0.37 -17.50
C ALA A 477 10.14 -0.02 -18.93
N HIS A 478 11.05 -0.83 -19.51
CA HIS A 478 11.50 -0.62 -20.89
C HIS A 478 10.40 -0.86 -21.92
N LEU A 479 9.56 -1.89 -21.74
CA LEU A 479 8.43 -2.17 -22.63
C LEU A 479 7.38 -1.04 -22.62
N LEU A 480 7.12 -0.45 -21.46
CA LEU A 480 6.18 0.67 -21.31
C LEU A 480 6.64 1.95 -22.03
N SER A 481 7.91 2.08 -22.43
CA SER A 481 8.39 3.18 -23.27
C SER A 481 8.05 3.03 -24.75
N HIS A 482 7.62 1.83 -25.16
CA HIS A 482 7.24 1.57 -26.56
C HIS A 482 5.80 2.02 -26.84
N PRO A 483 5.52 2.79 -27.92
CA PRO A 483 4.19 3.36 -28.18
C PRO A 483 3.08 2.30 -28.31
N TYR A 484 3.40 1.08 -28.74
CA TYR A 484 2.41 0.01 -28.90
C TYR A 484 2.01 -0.68 -27.59
N VAL A 485 2.69 -0.35 -26.48
CA VAL A 485 2.47 -0.99 -25.17
C VAL A 485 1.71 -0.04 -24.24
N SER A 486 0.47 -0.35 -23.91
CA SER A 486 -0.29 0.39 -22.90
C SER A 486 -0.07 -0.15 -21.48
N ASP A 487 0.17 -1.46 -21.35
CA ASP A 487 0.51 -2.12 -20.09
C ASP A 487 1.24 -3.45 -20.37
N CYS A 488 2.06 -3.92 -19.43
CA CYS A 488 2.77 -5.17 -19.61
C CYS A 488 3.14 -5.84 -18.28
N ALA A 489 3.48 -7.13 -18.39
CA ALA A 489 4.07 -7.91 -17.31
C ALA A 489 5.05 -8.93 -17.90
N VAL A 490 6.17 -9.14 -17.22
CA VAL A 490 7.18 -10.13 -17.62
C VAL A 490 7.26 -11.25 -16.58
N ILE A 491 7.31 -12.49 -17.06
CA ILE A 491 7.46 -13.68 -16.20
C ILE A 491 8.60 -14.58 -16.69
N PRO A 492 9.21 -15.38 -15.80
CA PRO A 492 10.06 -16.48 -16.20
C PRO A 492 9.26 -17.59 -16.89
N VAL A 493 9.79 -18.14 -17.97
CA VAL A 493 9.28 -19.37 -18.56
C VAL A 493 10.44 -20.35 -18.76
N PRO A 494 10.22 -21.68 -18.52
CA PRO A 494 11.26 -22.69 -18.67
C PRO A 494 11.80 -22.77 -20.10
N ASP A 495 13.13 -22.88 -20.22
CA ASP A 495 13.85 -23.09 -21.46
C ASP A 495 14.89 -24.19 -21.26
N SER A 496 14.97 -25.16 -22.19
CA SER A 496 15.83 -26.32 -22.06
C SER A 496 17.33 -26.02 -22.09
N TYR A 497 17.73 -24.88 -22.67
CA TYR A 497 19.13 -24.47 -22.80
C TYR A 497 19.52 -23.35 -21.81
N ALA A 498 18.60 -22.42 -21.55
CA ALA A 498 18.90 -21.26 -20.74
C ALA A 498 18.46 -21.39 -19.26
N GLY A 499 17.76 -22.48 -18.91
CA GLY A 499 17.07 -22.64 -17.64
C GLY A 499 15.72 -21.90 -17.66
N GLU A 500 15.76 -20.59 -17.62
CA GLU A 500 14.59 -19.74 -17.81
C GLU A 500 14.87 -18.63 -18.83
N VAL A 501 13.80 -18.14 -19.47
CA VAL A 501 13.86 -16.97 -20.36
C VAL A 501 12.67 -16.03 -20.10
N PRO A 502 12.82 -14.71 -20.37
CA PRO A 502 11.72 -13.76 -20.22
C PRO A 502 10.62 -13.99 -21.26
N LYS A 503 9.35 -14.01 -20.79
CA LYS A 503 8.15 -13.92 -21.62
C LYS A 503 7.36 -12.69 -21.19
N ALA A 504 6.93 -11.86 -22.16
CA ALA A 504 6.09 -10.70 -21.92
C ALA A 504 4.62 -11.00 -22.19
N PHE A 505 3.73 -10.52 -21.30
CA PHE A 505 2.32 -10.31 -21.56
C PHE A 505 2.12 -8.83 -21.82
N VAL A 506 1.42 -8.46 -22.88
CA VAL A 506 1.30 -7.07 -23.33
C VAL A 506 -0.17 -6.73 -23.61
N THR A 507 -0.63 -5.61 -23.05
CA THR A 507 -1.87 -4.96 -23.45
C THR A 507 -1.53 -3.89 -24.48
N LYS A 508 -2.13 -3.97 -25.65
CA LYS A 508 -1.84 -3.09 -26.79
C LYS A 508 -2.42 -1.68 -26.58
N SER A 509 -1.69 -0.65 -27.02
CA SER A 509 -2.25 0.70 -27.19
C SER A 509 -3.26 0.71 -28.33
N VAL A 510 -4.50 1.07 -28.04
CA VAL A 510 -5.60 1.04 -29.04
C VAL A 510 -5.33 2.02 -30.17
N SER A 511 -4.85 3.23 -29.85
CA SER A 511 -4.56 4.28 -30.83
C SER A 511 -3.38 3.94 -31.73
N ASP A 512 -2.26 3.51 -31.14
CA ASP A 512 -0.99 3.38 -31.84
C ASP A 512 -0.87 2.03 -32.60
N CYS A 513 -1.68 1.05 -32.22
CA CYS A 513 -1.76 -0.26 -32.88
C CYS A 513 -2.83 -0.29 -34.00
N ALA A 514 -3.61 0.77 -34.19
CA ALA A 514 -4.67 0.78 -35.18
C ALA A 514 -4.16 0.47 -36.60
N GLY A 515 -4.78 -0.52 -37.27
CA GLY A 515 -4.42 -0.96 -38.62
C GLY A 515 -3.18 -1.84 -38.75
N LYS A 516 -2.54 -2.24 -37.63
CA LYS A 516 -1.38 -3.14 -37.62
C LYS A 516 -1.77 -4.55 -37.22
N SER A 517 -1.09 -5.53 -37.80
CA SER A 517 -1.24 -6.92 -37.40
C SER A 517 -0.50 -7.21 -36.09
N ASP A 518 -0.94 -8.25 -35.37
CA ASP A 518 -0.27 -8.69 -34.14
C ASP A 518 1.20 -9.03 -34.38
N LYS A 519 1.53 -9.56 -35.55
CA LYS A 519 2.90 -9.89 -35.92
C LYS A 519 3.78 -8.65 -36.09
N GLU A 520 3.29 -7.62 -36.76
CA GLU A 520 4.01 -6.34 -36.91
C GLU A 520 4.27 -5.67 -35.56
N ILE A 521 3.28 -5.72 -34.66
CA ILE A 521 3.40 -5.18 -33.29
C ILE A 521 4.42 -5.99 -32.49
N GLU A 522 4.34 -7.31 -32.53
CA GLU A 522 5.29 -8.21 -31.85
C GLU A 522 6.72 -7.97 -32.33
N ASP A 523 6.95 -7.93 -33.66
CA ASP A 523 8.27 -7.73 -34.22
C ASP A 523 8.88 -6.37 -33.84
N ALA A 524 8.06 -5.32 -33.79
CA ALA A 524 8.49 -4.00 -33.35
C ALA A 524 8.89 -3.97 -31.87
N ILE A 525 8.11 -4.59 -30.99
CA ILE A 525 8.40 -4.69 -29.54
C ILE A 525 9.66 -5.55 -29.32
N GLN A 526 9.77 -6.70 -30.01
CA GLN A 526 10.97 -7.56 -29.95
C GLN A 526 12.22 -6.78 -30.40
N LYS A 527 12.11 -6.03 -31.48
CA LYS A 527 13.21 -5.20 -31.99
C LYS A 527 13.61 -4.14 -30.96
N HIS A 528 12.65 -3.46 -30.36
CA HIS A 528 12.90 -2.44 -29.33
C HIS A 528 13.71 -3.01 -28.16
N VAL A 529 13.36 -4.19 -27.67
CA VAL A 529 14.14 -4.85 -26.60
C VAL A 529 15.54 -5.27 -27.09
N LYS A 530 15.66 -5.82 -28.30
CA LYS A 530 16.96 -6.28 -28.84
C LYS A 530 17.93 -5.12 -29.09
N ASP A 531 17.43 -3.97 -29.50
CA ASP A 531 18.26 -2.82 -29.81
C ASP A 531 18.84 -2.14 -28.55
N HIS A 532 18.17 -2.30 -27.37
CA HIS A 532 18.52 -1.57 -26.15
C HIS A 532 18.93 -2.46 -24.97
N LYS A 533 18.72 -3.77 -25.03
CA LYS A 533 18.98 -4.68 -23.92
C LYS A 533 19.96 -5.80 -24.30
N ALA A 534 20.77 -6.21 -23.33
CA ALA A 534 21.71 -7.31 -23.48
C ALA A 534 20.97 -8.62 -23.83
N LYS A 535 21.65 -9.52 -24.58
CA LYS A 535 21.08 -10.74 -25.18
C LYS A 535 20.34 -11.66 -24.17
N HIS A 536 20.80 -11.74 -22.92
CA HIS A 536 20.14 -12.54 -21.86
C HIS A 536 18.83 -11.94 -21.38
N LYS A 537 18.56 -10.67 -21.69
CA LYS A 537 17.32 -9.95 -21.36
C LYS A 537 16.28 -9.96 -22.49
N TRP A 538 16.58 -10.59 -23.63
CA TRP A 538 15.64 -10.64 -24.73
C TRP A 538 14.43 -11.52 -24.40
N LEU A 539 13.27 -11.18 -24.98
CA LEU A 539 12.01 -11.87 -24.76
C LEU A 539 11.95 -13.22 -25.51
N ASN A 540 12.90 -14.11 -25.21
CA ASN A 540 13.01 -15.41 -25.88
C ASN A 540 11.84 -16.35 -25.55
N GLY A 541 11.08 -16.09 -24.48
CA GLY A 541 9.82 -16.76 -24.16
C GLY A 541 8.63 -16.28 -25.00
N GLY A 542 8.85 -15.26 -25.85
CA GLY A 542 7.82 -14.66 -26.72
C GLY A 542 7.02 -13.53 -26.07
N ILE A 543 6.08 -13.00 -26.86
CA ILE A 543 5.09 -12.01 -26.42
C ILE A 543 3.70 -12.62 -26.56
N GLU A 544 2.84 -12.40 -25.57
CA GLU A 544 1.44 -12.77 -25.61
C GLU A 544 0.57 -11.54 -25.38
N PHE A 545 -0.31 -11.23 -26.32
CA PHE A 545 -1.25 -10.13 -26.17
C PHE A 545 -2.43 -10.56 -25.32
N ILE A 546 -2.79 -9.72 -24.36
CA ILE A 546 -3.95 -9.91 -23.46
C ILE A 546 -4.72 -8.59 -23.28
N ASP A 547 -5.98 -8.68 -22.95
CA ASP A 547 -6.86 -7.51 -22.80
C ASP A 547 -6.47 -6.62 -21.61
N ALA A 548 -6.02 -7.24 -20.52
CA ALA A 548 -5.59 -6.53 -19.32
C ALA A 548 -4.55 -7.32 -18.53
N ILE A 549 -3.56 -6.63 -17.98
CA ILE A 549 -2.60 -7.22 -17.02
C ILE A 549 -3.30 -7.39 -15.66
N PRO A 550 -3.34 -8.60 -15.09
CA PRO A 550 -3.93 -8.83 -13.78
C PRO A 550 -3.13 -8.09 -12.69
N LYS A 551 -3.80 -7.16 -12.02
CA LYS A 551 -3.23 -6.35 -10.93
C LYS A 551 -4.09 -6.40 -9.67
N SER A 552 -3.47 -6.25 -8.53
CA SER A 552 -4.18 -5.97 -7.29
C SER A 552 -4.75 -4.54 -7.30
N PRO A 553 -5.71 -4.19 -6.43
CA PRO A 553 -6.21 -2.83 -6.31
C PRO A 553 -5.14 -1.79 -5.95
N SER A 554 -4.04 -2.23 -5.33
CA SER A 554 -2.87 -1.39 -5.06
C SER A 554 -1.93 -1.23 -6.26
N GLY A 555 -2.31 -1.73 -7.46
CA GLY A 555 -1.52 -1.62 -8.69
C GLY A 555 -0.44 -2.68 -8.87
N LYS A 556 -0.26 -3.61 -7.92
CA LYS A 556 0.77 -4.65 -7.99
C LYS A 556 0.37 -5.74 -8.99
N ILE A 557 1.29 -6.08 -9.91
CA ILE A 557 1.11 -7.16 -10.89
C ILE A 557 0.96 -8.51 -10.18
N LEU A 558 -0.09 -9.26 -10.53
CA LEU A 558 -0.37 -10.60 -10.02
C LEU A 558 0.27 -11.66 -10.91
N ARG A 559 1.62 -11.69 -10.97
CA ARG A 559 2.42 -12.58 -11.86
C ARG A 559 2.07 -14.06 -11.69
N ARG A 560 1.60 -14.45 -10.50
CA ARG A 560 1.14 -15.84 -10.27
C ARG A 560 0.05 -16.24 -11.26
N LEU A 561 -0.95 -15.38 -11.50
CA LEU A 561 -2.04 -15.67 -12.43
C LEU A 561 -1.52 -15.86 -13.87
N LEU A 562 -0.52 -15.08 -14.28
CA LEU A 562 0.11 -15.19 -15.57
C LEU A 562 0.96 -16.48 -15.68
N ARG A 563 1.70 -16.85 -14.63
CA ARG A 563 2.44 -18.13 -14.57
C ARG A 563 1.49 -19.32 -14.63
N ASP A 564 0.36 -19.28 -13.91
CA ASP A 564 -0.64 -20.35 -13.93
C ASP A 564 -1.28 -20.49 -15.33
N LYS A 565 -1.56 -19.36 -16.01
CA LYS A 565 -2.04 -19.33 -17.40
C LYS A 565 -1.04 -19.97 -18.35
N GLU A 566 0.21 -19.57 -18.27
CA GLU A 566 1.30 -20.10 -19.10
C GLU A 566 1.51 -21.61 -18.88
N LYS A 567 1.51 -22.06 -17.63
CA LYS A 567 1.63 -23.49 -17.29
C LYS A 567 0.50 -24.32 -17.92
N LYS A 568 -0.74 -23.85 -17.84
CA LYS A 568 -1.89 -24.51 -18.49
C LYS A 568 -1.76 -24.54 -20.01
N ALA A 569 -1.30 -23.43 -20.62
CA ALA A 569 -1.11 -23.36 -22.07
C ALA A 569 -0.02 -24.34 -22.56
N ARG A 570 1.08 -24.47 -21.81
CA ARG A 570 2.17 -25.44 -22.12
C ARG A 570 1.71 -26.89 -21.93
N GLN A 571 0.96 -27.19 -20.87
CA GLN A 571 0.40 -28.53 -20.65
C GLN A 571 -0.54 -28.93 -21.79
N ALA A 572 -1.39 -28.01 -22.24
CA ALA A 572 -2.31 -28.25 -23.39
C ALA A 572 -1.56 -28.45 -24.70
N LYS A 573 -0.40 -27.82 -24.91
CA LYS A 573 0.48 -28.04 -26.07
C LYS A 573 1.22 -29.38 -25.97
N GLY A 574 1.72 -29.73 -24.77
CA GLY A 574 2.42 -31.01 -24.54
C GLY A 574 1.51 -32.22 -24.55
N ALA A 575 0.21 -32.07 -24.27
CA ALA A 575 -0.78 -33.16 -24.38
C ALA A 575 -1.26 -33.41 -25.85
N LYS A 576 -0.81 -32.58 -26.81
CA LYS A 576 -1.12 -32.71 -28.25
C LYS A 576 0.05 -33.27 -29.05
N LEU A 577 1.17 -33.55 -28.41
CA LEU A 577 2.35 -34.27 -28.96
C LEU A 577 2.42 -35.68 -28.38
#